data_5176aad66a7b05334a0d17d3d6445a2d
#
_entry.id   5176aad66a7b05334a0d17d3d6445a2d
#
_cell.length_a   1.000
_cell.length_b   1.000
_cell.length_c   1.000
_cell.angle_alpha   90.00
_cell.angle_beta   90.00
_cell.angle_gamma   90.00
#
_symmetry.space_group_name_H-M   'P 1'
#
loop_
_entity.id
_entity.type
_entity.pdbx_description
1 polymer ?
#
loop_
_entity_poly.entity_id
_entity_poly.type
_entity_poly.pdbx_seq_one_letter_code
_entity_poly.pdbx_strand_id
1 'polypeptide(L)'
;MEEKEMVGSLLSAAHWPIVGQICWVLGKVMNFIYTMLDGALPSDTGLVGISIILYTILVYTLMLPMTINQQRSSKMQAVVQPEVMAIQKKYKNKKDQASMLKQQEEIQQVYDKYGVSMMGGCLPLLIQMPFLFALYPVIYSISDYVPNITAQANKFLTIPDMTITPGNMLSMAKSGETMGYSAAALVITAILLPVLSAFTQYLNMKLSMAVNGSNKPADKDDPTAATMRTMNMTMPLFSLVMVFTLPTGIGIYWIVSAIVRMVQQVFINKHLSKMSVDDMIEKNKEKAQKNKEKRGEKAEKINAMAQTNTKSIKSSATQSSSMSDKEREEKLEKARANAKPGSLASKANMVKNFNENK
;
A
#
# COMPACT_ATOMS: atom_id res chain seq x y z
N MET A 1 0.40 -3.17 -26.40
CA MET A 1 -0.33 -4.30 -25.75
C MET A 1 -0.23 -4.19 -24.24
N GLU A 2 0.96 -4.04 -23.69
CA GLU A 2 1.21 -3.92 -22.23
C GLU A 2 0.46 -2.75 -21.54
N GLU A 3 0.36 -1.58 -22.18
CA GLU A 3 -0.34 -0.42 -21.60
C GLU A 3 -1.84 -0.70 -21.40
N LYS A 4 -2.51 -1.32 -22.37
CA LYS A 4 -3.94 -1.68 -22.24
C LYS A 4 -4.19 -2.76 -21.19
N GLU A 5 -3.28 -3.71 -21.03
CA GLU A 5 -3.36 -4.74 -19.99
C GLU A 5 -3.13 -4.16 -18.59
N MET A 6 -2.18 -3.24 -18.45
CA MET A 6 -1.93 -2.54 -17.18
C MET A 6 -3.13 -1.67 -16.79
N VAL A 7 -3.68 -0.89 -17.71
CA VAL A 7 -4.89 -0.08 -17.50
C VAL A 7 -6.07 -0.97 -17.12
N GLY A 8 -6.30 -2.07 -17.81
CA GLY A 8 -7.36 -3.05 -17.50
C GLY A 8 -7.19 -3.67 -16.10
N SER A 9 -5.96 -4.00 -15.71
CA SER A 9 -5.64 -4.52 -14.39
C SER A 9 -5.90 -3.48 -13.29
N LEU A 10 -5.51 -2.23 -13.48
CA LEU A 10 -5.75 -1.15 -12.51
C LEU A 10 -7.23 -0.79 -12.39
N LEU A 11 -7.99 -0.82 -13.49
CA LEU A 11 -9.44 -0.61 -13.45
C LEU A 11 -10.17 -1.76 -12.77
N SER A 12 -9.70 -3.00 -12.93
CA SER A 12 -10.27 -4.16 -12.23
C SER A 12 -10.16 -4.07 -10.71
N ALA A 13 -9.22 -3.26 -10.19
CA ALA A 13 -9.06 -3.02 -8.75
C ALA A 13 -10.31 -2.42 -8.10
N ALA A 14 -11.16 -1.71 -8.86
CA ALA A 14 -12.45 -1.22 -8.37
C ALA A 14 -13.40 -2.35 -7.94
N HIS A 15 -13.20 -3.57 -8.43
CA HIS A 15 -14.00 -4.76 -8.09
C HIS A 15 -13.42 -5.57 -6.92
N TRP A 16 -12.25 -5.22 -6.41
CA TRP A 16 -11.65 -5.89 -5.26
C TRP A 16 -12.44 -5.55 -3.98
N PRO A 17 -12.69 -6.50 -3.07
CA PRO A 17 -13.60 -6.29 -1.93
C PRO A 17 -13.26 -5.07 -1.06
N ILE A 18 -11.97 -4.84 -0.80
CA ILE A 18 -11.51 -3.71 0.04
C ILE A 18 -11.34 -2.45 -0.80
N VAL A 19 -10.68 -2.56 -1.96
CA VAL A 19 -10.37 -1.42 -2.83
C VAL A 19 -11.65 -0.83 -3.41
N GLY A 20 -12.63 -1.65 -3.80
CA GLY A 20 -13.92 -1.19 -4.31
C GLY A 20 -14.71 -0.36 -3.29
N GLN A 21 -14.67 -0.72 -2.00
CA GLN A 21 -15.28 0.10 -0.96
C GLN A 21 -14.57 1.45 -0.81
N ILE A 22 -13.23 1.44 -0.90
CA ILE A 22 -12.44 2.68 -0.89
C ILE A 22 -12.79 3.53 -2.12
N CYS A 23 -12.85 2.94 -3.33
CA CYS A 23 -13.27 3.64 -4.55
C CYS A 23 -14.64 4.30 -4.39
N TRP A 24 -15.60 3.58 -3.82
CA TRP A 24 -16.94 4.11 -3.59
C TRP A 24 -16.93 5.33 -2.66
N VAL A 25 -16.24 5.22 -1.51
CA VAL A 25 -16.11 6.35 -0.57
C VAL A 25 -15.39 7.52 -1.22
N LEU A 26 -14.27 7.27 -1.89
CA LEU A 26 -13.47 8.30 -2.55
C LEU A 26 -14.25 8.96 -3.69
N GLY A 27 -15.02 8.18 -4.46
CA GLY A 27 -15.91 8.69 -5.50
C GLY A 27 -17.02 9.60 -4.96
N LYS A 28 -17.64 9.22 -3.82
CA LYS A 28 -18.63 10.07 -3.16
C LYS A 28 -18.05 11.38 -2.66
N VAL A 29 -16.84 11.35 -2.09
CA VAL A 29 -16.13 12.57 -1.67
C VAL A 29 -15.79 13.45 -2.87
N MET A 30 -15.33 12.86 -3.97
CA MET A 30 -15.02 13.58 -5.21
C MET A 30 -16.28 14.24 -5.77
N ASN A 31 -17.40 13.50 -5.87
CA ASN A 31 -18.68 14.03 -6.34
C ASN A 31 -19.19 15.17 -5.45
N PHE A 32 -19.06 15.02 -4.14
CA PHE A 32 -19.48 16.09 -3.20
C PHE A 32 -18.68 17.38 -3.43
N ILE A 33 -17.35 17.27 -3.55
CA ILE A 33 -16.47 18.42 -3.79
C ILE A 33 -16.79 19.06 -5.15
N TYR A 34 -16.94 18.24 -6.19
CA TYR A 34 -17.29 18.71 -7.53
C TYR A 34 -18.60 19.47 -7.54
N THR A 35 -19.66 18.89 -6.98
CA THR A 35 -21.00 19.51 -6.93
C THR A 35 -21.01 20.83 -6.13
N MET A 36 -20.24 20.90 -5.03
CA MET A 36 -20.07 22.16 -4.30
C MET A 36 -19.39 23.24 -5.13
N LEU A 37 -18.35 22.88 -5.89
CA LEU A 37 -17.62 23.81 -6.74
C LEU A 37 -18.47 24.27 -7.92
N ASP A 38 -19.17 23.34 -8.55
CA ASP A 38 -20.07 23.59 -9.67
C ASP A 38 -21.19 24.59 -9.30
N GLY A 39 -21.75 24.42 -8.11
CA GLY A 39 -22.77 25.40 -7.58
C GLY A 39 -22.20 26.74 -7.11
N ALA A 40 -20.88 26.81 -6.82
CA ALA A 40 -20.24 28.01 -6.27
C ALA A 40 -19.50 28.85 -7.32
N LEU A 41 -19.02 28.22 -8.40
CA LEU A 41 -18.22 28.90 -9.42
C LEU A 41 -19.04 29.19 -10.68
N PRO A 42 -18.86 30.36 -11.30
CA PRO A 42 -19.61 30.74 -12.49
C PRO A 42 -19.18 30.06 -13.78
N SER A 43 -18.10 29.29 -13.73
CA SER A 43 -17.51 28.58 -14.89
C SER A 43 -17.14 27.17 -14.54
N ASP A 44 -17.51 26.22 -15.39
CA ASP A 44 -17.18 24.80 -15.24
C ASP A 44 -15.70 24.50 -15.56
N THR A 45 -14.99 25.41 -16.22
CA THR A 45 -13.64 25.16 -16.71
C THR A 45 -12.68 24.83 -15.58
N GLY A 46 -12.11 23.62 -15.62
CA GLY A 46 -11.10 23.18 -14.66
C GLY A 46 -11.64 22.64 -13.35
N LEU A 47 -12.94 22.49 -13.20
CA LEU A 47 -13.56 22.02 -11.94
C LEU A 47 -13.01 20.67 -11.48
N VAL A 48 -12.76 19.74 -12.40
CA VAL A 48 -12.17 18.42 -12.08
C VAL A 48 -10.77 18.58 -11.47
N GLY A 49 -9.93 19.43 -12.05
CA GLY A 49 -8.58 19.69 -11.55
C GLY A 49 -8.60 20.32 -10.15
N ILE A 50 -9.47 21.32 -9.94
CA ILE A 50 -9.66 21.96 -8.63
C ILE A 50 -10.22 20.94 -7.63
N SER A 51 -11.17 20.10 -8.05
CA SER A 51 -11.72 19.02 -7.23
C SER A 51 -10.65 18.04 -6.77
N ILE A 52 -9.75 17.63 -7.65
CA ILE A 52 -8.62 16.75 -7.31
C ILE A 52 -7.70 17.41 -6.28
N ILE A 53 -7.42 18.70 -6.41
CA ILE A 53 -6.59 19.45 -5.45
C ILE A 53 -7.26 19.47 -4.07
N LEU A 54 -8.51 19.92 -3.99
CA LEU A 54 -9.24 20.01 -2.71
C LEU A 54 -9.48 18.64 -2.09
N TYR A 55 -9.84 17.66 -2.91
CA TYR A 55 -9.95 16.27 -2.50
C TYR A 55 -8.65 15.75 -1.87
N THR A 56 -7.50 16.01 -2.50
CA THR A 56 -6.20 15.60 -1.99
C THR A 56 -5.91 16.23 -0.63
N ILE A 57 -6.13 17.53 -0.49
CA ILE A 57 -5.95 18.24 0.78
C ILE A 57 -6.85 17.65 1.87
N LEU A 58 -8.13 17.42 1.55
CA LEU A 58 -9.11 16.87 2.49
C LEU A 58 -8.70 15.47 2.95
N VAL A 59 -8.38 14.56 2.02
CA VAL A 59 -7.99 13.18 2.35
C VAL A 59 -6.73 13.16 3.23
N TYR A 60 -5.69 13.92 2.87
CA TYR A 60 -4.46 13.98 3.68
C TYR A 60 -4.69 14.62 5.05
N THR A 61 -5.63 15.57 5.16
CA THR A 61 -6.01 16.16 6.45
C THR A 61 -6.73 15.14 7.34
N LEU A 62 -7.64 14.35 6.77
CA LEU A 62 -8.30 13.26 7.49
C LEU A 62 -7.31 12.15 7.91
N MET A 63 -6.28 11.90 7.10
CA MET A 63 -5.22 10.95 7.41
C MET A 63 -4.15 11.48 8.39
N LEU A 64 -4.23 12.76 8.79
CA LEU A 64 -3.22 13.40 9.64
C LEU A 64 -2.89 12.61 10.93
N PRO A 65 -3.86 12.11 11.73
CA PRO A 65 -3.55 11.36 12.95
C PRO A 65 -2.75 10.07 12.66
N MET A 66 -3.02 9.43 11.53
CA MET A 66 -2.26 8.25 11.09
C MET A 66 -0.85 8.65 10.63
N THR A 67 -0.72 9.76 9.91
CA THR A 67 0.55 10.30 9.44
C THR A 67 1.47 10.68 10.62
N ILE A 68 0.92 11.25 11.70
CA ILE A 68 1.66 11.55 12.94
C ILE A 68 2.26 10.26 13.54
N ASN A 69 1.46 9.19 13.64
CA ASN A 69 1.94 7.91 14.15
C ASN A 69 3.02 7.29 13.24
N GLN A 70 2.87 7.41 11.92
CA GLN A 70 3.88 6.94 10.96
C GLN A 70 5.20 7.70 11.10
N GLN A 71 5.16 9.04 11.17
CA GLN A 71 6.37 9.85 11.33
C GLN A 71 7.06 9.60 12.66
N ARG A 72 6.29 9.42 13.74
CA ARG A 72 6.83 9.00 15.03
C ARG A 72 7.56 7.65 14.92
N SER A 73 6.96 6.67 14.24
CA SER A 73 7.59 5.37 14.00
C SER A 73 8.87 5.49 13.17
N SER A 74 8.87 6.30 12.10
CA SER A 74 10.06 6.56 11.27
C SER A 74 11.19 7.23 12.08
N LYS A 75 10.85 8.19 12.92
CA LYS A 75 11.83 8.86 13.80
C LYS A 75 12.46 7.88 14.80
N MET A 76 11.65 7.00 15.38
CA MET A 76 12.14 5.96 16.28
C MET A 76 13.03 4.93 15.57
N GLN A 77 12.72 4.58 14.32
CA GLN A 77 13.60 3.72 13.52
C GLN A 77 14.96 4.35 13.25
N ALA A 78 15.01 5.66 13.00
CA ALA A 78 16.29 6.36 12.86
C ALA A 78 17.13 6.35 14.15
N VAL A 79 16.50 6.35 15.33
CA VAL A 79 17.19 6.19 16.63
C VAL A 79 17.79 4.78 16.77
N VAL A 80 17.08 3.76 16.33
CA VAL A 80 17.50 2.34 16.43
C VAL A 80 18.56 1.97 15.37
N GLN A 81 18.55 2.65 14.23
CA GLN A 81 19.40 2.36 13.07
C GLN A 81 20.90 2.20 13.38
N PRO A 82 21.57 3.03 14.21
CA PRO A 82 22.99 2.86 14.51
C PRO A 82 23.32 1.51 15.18
N GLU A 83 22.47 1.03 16.12
CA GLU A 83 22.68 -0.27 16.77
C GLU A 83 22.48 -1.42 15.77
N VAL A 84 21.45 -1.32 14.90
CA VAL A 84 21.20 -2.30 13.84
C VAL A 84 22.38 -2.36 12.87
N MET A 85 22.92 -1.21 12.46
CA MET A 85 24.09 -1.15 11.58
C MET A 85 25.33 -1.79 12.20
N ALA A 86 25.56 -1.59 13.50
CA ALA A 86 26.66 -2.22 14.24
C ALA A 86 26.56 -3.77 14.20
N ILE A 87 25.35 -4.31 14.37
CA ILE A 87 25.10 -5.75 14.28
C ILE A 87 25.32 -6.24 12.86
N GLN A 88 24.80 -5.54 11.84
CA GLN A 88 25.00 -5.90 10.44
C GLN A 88 26.49 -5.93 10.07
N LYS A 89 27.26 -4.95 10.56
CA LYS A 89 28.71 -4.88 10.35
C LYS A 89 29.46 -6.07 11.01
N LYS A 90 29.02 -6.48 12.22
CA LYS A 90 29.56 -7.65 12.95
C LYS A 90 29.39 -8.95 12.16
N TYR A 91 28.33 -9.10 11.38
CA TYR A 91 28.00 -10.29 10.60
C TYR A 91 28.31 -10.19 9.11
N LYS A 92 28.84 -9.05 8.61
CA LYS A 92 29.07 -8.77 7.18
C LYS A 92 29.82 -9.90 6.43
N ASN A 93 30.79 -10.52 7.08
CA ASN A 93 31.64 -11.54 6.47
C ASN A 93 31.20 -12.99 6.77
N LYS A 94 30.09 -13.16 7.51
CA LYS A 94 29.58 -14.48 7.91
C LYS A 94 28.36 -14.80 7.04
N LYS A 95 28.52 -15.77 6.14
CA LYS A 95 27.47 -16.17 5.18
C LYS A 95 26.78 -17.50 5.53
N ASP A 96 27.19 -18.13 6.64
CA ASP A 96 26.60 -19.37 7.13
C ASP A 96 25.20 -19.10 7.71
N GLN A 97 24.30 -20.06 7.53
CA GLN A 97 22.90 -19.93 7.94
C GLN A 97 22.73 -19.67 9.45
N ALA A 98 23.59 -20.26 10.27
CA ALA A 98 23.57 -20.06 11.71
C ALA A 98 23.91 -18.61 12.09
N SER A 99 24.88 -17.99 11.42
CA SER A 99 25.23 -16.59 11.62
C SER A 99 24.14 -15.63 11.12
N MET A 100 23.46 -15.96 10.02
CA MET A 100 22.33 -15.17 9.53
C MET A 100 21.16 -15.20 10.51
N LEU A 101 20.85 -16.36 11.10
CA LEU A 101 19.81 -16.47 12.12
C LEU A 101 20.16 -15.66 13.38
N LYS A 102 21.40 -15.75 13.86
CA LYS A 102 21.89 -14.97 15.01
C LYS A 102 21.84 -13.46 14.75
N GLN A 103 22.23 -13.02 13.54
CA GLN A 103 22.12 -11.62 13.15
C GLN A 103 20.67 -11.14 13.22
N GLN A 104 19.75 -11.93 12.69
CA GLN A 104 18.32 -11.60 12.69
C GLN A 104 17.75 -11.53 14.11
N GLU A 105 18.18 -12.46 14.99
CA GLU A 105 17.80 -12.47 16.39
C GLU A 105 18.34 -11.25 17.17
N GLU A 106 19.63 -10.90 17.01
CA GLU A 106 20.22 -9.73 17.64
C GLU A 106 19.53 -8.43 17.16
N ILE A 107 19.20 -8.32 15.86
CA ILE A 107 18.47 -7.19 15.31
C ILE A 107 17.05 -7.13 15.92
N GLN A 108 16.37 -8.26 16.04
CA GLN A 108 15.05 -8.34 16.65
C GLN A 108 15.09 -7.86 18.12
N GLN A 109 16.11 -8.29 18.88
CA GLN A 109 16.29 -7.85 20.28
C GLN A 109 16.46 -6.34 20.39
N VAL A 110 17.18 -5.72 19.45
CA VAL A 110 17.31 -4.24 19.41
C VAL A 110 15.95 -3.59 19.16
N TYR A 111 15.19 -4.04 18.21
CA TYR A 111 13.84 -3.52 17.94
C TYR A 111 12.91 -3.69 19.16
N ASP A 112 12.97 -4.84 19.82
CA ASP A 112 12.17 -5.13 21.02
C ASP A 112 12.60 -4.25 22.21
N LYS A 113 13.90 -3.98 22.37
CA LYS A 113 14.47 -3.08 23.40
C LYS A 113 13.86 -1.67 23.32
N TYR A 114 13.64 -1.17 22.09
CA TYR A 114 13.08 0.17 21.86
C TYR A 114 11.57 0.16 21.64
N GLY A 115 10.92 -1.00 21.63
CA GLY A 115 9.48 -1.14 21.36
C GLY A 115 9.08 -0.71 19.94
N VAL A 116 9.98 -0.86 18.97
CA VAL A 116 9.80 -0.45 17.57
C VAL A 116 9.55 -1.69 16.71
N SER A 117 8.66 -1.57 15.73
CA SER A 117 8.43 -2.63 14.76
C SER A 117 9.44 -2.56 13.62
N MET A 118 10.05 -3.69 13.25
CA MET A 118 10.91 -3.79 12.05
C MET A 118 10.20 -3.34 10.77
N MET A 119 8.89 -3.60 10.68
CA MET A 119 8.07 -3.21 9.50
C MET A 119 7.58 -1.76 9.53
N GLY A 120 7.88 -1.00 10.59
CA GLY A 120 7.39 0.38 10.72
C GLY A 120 7.87 1.32 9.60
N GLY A 121 8.99 1.02 8.94
CA GLY A 121 9.53 1.81 7.83
C GLY A 121 8.77 1.64 6.51
N CYS A 122 8.19 0.48 6.24
CA CYS A 122 7.40 0.23 5.04
C CYS A 122 5.89 0.46 5.24
N LEU A 123 5.45 0.74 6.48
CA LEU A 123 4.04 0.97 6.81
C LEU A 123 3.39 2.09 5.96
N PRO A 124 4.05 3.24 5.69
CA PRO A 124 3.49 4.25 4.81
C PRO A 124 3.17 3.73 3.41
N LEU A 125 4.04 2.90 2.84
CA LEU A 125 3.83 2.30 1.52
C LEU A 125 2.64 1.34 1.52
N LEU A 126 2.54 0.46 2.52
CA LEU A 126 1.43 -0.49 2.64
C LEU A 126 0.06 0.19 2.77
N ILE A 127 0.00 1.33 3.47
CA ILE A 127 -1.22 2.11 3.62
C ILE A 127 -1.53 2.88 2.34
N GLN A 128 -0.51 3.42 1.67
CA GLN A 128 -0.69 4.21 0.45
C GLN A 128 -1.18 3.38 -0.74
N MET A 129 -0.78 2.10 -0.85
CA MET A 129 -1.09 1.27 -2.02
C MET A 129 -2.60 1.10 -2.25
N PRO A 130 -3.45 0.73 -1.26
CA PRO A 130 -4.90 0.64 -1.48
C PRO A 130 -5.53 1.95 -1.93
N PHE A 131 -5.05 3.09 -1.42
CA PHE A 131 -5.52 4.41 -1.84
C PHE A 131 -5.13 4.75 -3.27
N LEU A 132 -3.90 4.40 -3.68
CA LEU A 132 -3.46 4.61 -5.05
C LEU A 132 -4.28 3.76 -6.04
N PHE A 133 -4.50 2.47 -5.72
CA PHE A 133 -5.32 1.58 -6.53
C PHE A 133 -6.78 2.02 -6.59
N ALA A 134 -7.32 2.63 -5.54
CA ALA A 134 -8.67 3.15 -5.54
C ALA A 134 -8.79 4.49 -6.26
N LEU A 135 -7.76 5.34 -6.20
CA LEU A 135 -7.77 6.64 -6.85
C LEU A 135 -7.69 6.53 -8.37
N TYR A 136 -6.98 5.53 -8.89
CA TYR A 136 -6.83 5.34 -10.32
C TYR A 136 -8.18 5.18 -11.05
N PRO A 137 -9.06 4.24 -10.68
CA PRO A 137 -10.40 4.14 -11.29
C PRO A 137 -11.24 5.40 -11.11
N VAL A 138 -11.17 6.06 -9.95
CA VAL A 138 -11.95 7.28 -9.65
C VAL A 138 -11.56 8.44 -10.58
N ILE A 139 -10.28 8.59 -10.94
CA ILE A 139 -9.83 9.64 -11.85
C ILE A 139 -10.00 9.22 -13.31
N TYR A 140 -9.66 7.98 -13.66
CA TYR A 140 -9.73 7.49 -15.03
C TYR A 140 -11.18 7.41 -15.55
N SER A 141 -12.07 6.90 -14.72
CA SER A 141 -13.51 6.78 -15.03
C SER A 141 -14.32 7.81 -14.21
N ILE A 142 -13.86 9.06 -14.16
CA ILE A 142 -14.45 10.07 -13.27
C ILE A 142 -15.94 10.29 -13.54
N SER A 143 -16.40 10.11 -14.77
CA SER A 143 -17.82 10.19 -15.17
C SER A 143 -18.70 9.15 -14.48
N ASP A 144 -18.15 8.01 -14.07
CA ASP A 144 -18.88 6.97 -13.34
C ASP A 144 -19.16 7.37 -11.87
N TYR A 145 -18.32 8.23 -11.33
CA TYR A 145 -18.39 8.69 -9.93
C TYR A 145 -19.03 10.06 -9.79
N VAL A 146 -18.87 10.91 -10.79
CA VAL A 146 -19.38 12.28 -10.83
C VAL A 146 -20.28 12.43 -12.05
N PRO A 147 -21.61 12.34 -11.89
CA PRO A 147 -22.55 12.52 -12.98
C PRO A 147 -22.49 13.95 -13.53
N ASN A 148 -22.76 14.10 -14.82
CA ASN A 148 -22.89 15.40 -15.52
C ASN A 148 -21.59 16.21 -15.63
N ILE A 149 -20.42 15.55 -15.64
CA ILE A 149 -19.17 16.24 -15.97
C ILE A 149 -19.20 16.73 -17.43
N THR A 150 -18.96 18.03 -17.60
CA THR A 150 -18.80 18.63 -18.92
C THR A 150 -17.38 18.44 -19.45
N ALA A 151 -17.19 18.47 -20.76
CA ALA A 151 -15.85 18.42 -21.36
C ALA A 151 -14.99 19.65 -20.92
N GLN A 152 -15.61 20.78 -20.59
CA GLN A 152 -14.93 21.96 -20.08
C GLN A 152 -14.45 21.76 -18.64
N ALA A 153 -15.23 21.10 -17.80
CA ALA A 153 -14.87 20.78 -16.43
C ALA A 153 -13.62 19.90 -16.34
N ASN A 154 -13.44 19.03 -17.34
CA ASN A 154 -12.31 18.09 -17.41
C ASN A 154 -11.01 18.71 -17.94
N LYS A 155 -11.05 19.94 -18.50
CA LYS A 155 -9.86 20.71 -18.87
C LYS A 155 -9.24 21.35 -17.63
N PHE A 156 -7.91 21.44 -17.60
CA PHE A 156 -7.23 22.15 -16.50
C PHE A 156 -5.92 22.79 -16.98
N LEU A 157 -5.82 24.11 -16.90
CA LEU A 157 -4.67 24.85 -17.43
C LEU A 157 -4.44 24.51 -18.90
N THR A 158 -3.30 23.90 -19.21
CA THR A 158 -2.90 23.43 -20.55
C THR A 158 -3.16 21.94 -20.78
N ILE A 159 -3.87 21.29 -19.86
CA ILE A 159 -4.28 19.88 -19.97
C ILE A 159 -5.67 19.86 -20.62
N PRO A 160 -5.82 19.25 -21.80
CA PRO A 160 -7.09 19.21 -22.52
C PRO A 160 -8.14 18.27 -21.90
N ASP A 161 -7.67 17.25 -21.19
CA ASP A 161 -8.51 16.28 -20.49
C ASP A 161 -7.68 15.61 -19.38
N MET A 162 -8.25 15.52 -18.17
CA MET A 162 -7.59 14.96 -16.98
C MET A 162 -7.43 13.44 -17.04
N THR A 163 -8.16 12.77 -17.92
CA THR A 163 -8.09 11.30 -18.09
C THR A 163 -7.02 10.84 -19.07
N ILE A 164 -6.50 11.73 -19.92
CA ILE A 164 -5.45 11.39 -20.88
C ILE A 164 -4.05 11.36 -20.22
N THR A 165 -3.15 10.58 -20.82
CA THR A 165 -1.76 10.49 -20.34
C THR A 165 -0.89 11.59 -20.97
N PRO A 166 0.22 11.99 -20.35
CA PRO A 166 1.22 12.84 -21.00
C PRO A 166 1.74 12.26 -22.32
N GLY A 167 1.86 10.92 -22.41
CA GLY A 167 2.21 10.24 -23.67
C GLY A 167 1.21 10.52 -24.78
N ASN A 168 -0.09 10.47 -24.46
CA ASN A 168 -1.16 10.79 -25.42
C ASN A 168 -1.12 12.25 -25.82
N MET A 169 -0.82 13.18 -24.91
CA MET A 169 -0.65 14.61 -25.26
C MET A 169 0.47 14.83 -26.29
N LEU A 170 1.58 14.09 -26.19
CA LEU A 170 2.65 14.15 -27.21
C LEU A 170 2.19 13.61 -28.57
N SER A 171 1.39 12.55 -28.56
CA SER A 171 0.82 11.99 -29.79
C SER A 171 -0.16 12.97 -30.46
N MET A 172 -1.01 13.63 -29.66
CA MET A 172 -1.93 14.68 -30.10
C MET A 172 -1.20 15.88 -30.71
N ALA A 173 -0.10 16.31 -30.06
CA ALA A 173 0.72 17.40 -30.59
C ALA A 173 1.35 17.06 -31.96
N LYS A 174 1.67 15.78 -32.22
CA LYS A 174 2.21 15.31 -33.50
C LYS A 174 1.15 15.16 -34.57
N SER A 175 -0.06 14.67 -34.23
CA SER A 175 -1.16 14.46 -35.19
C SER A 175 -1.86 15.75 -35.57
N GLY A 176 -1.68 16.84 -34.82
CA GLY A 176 -2.42 18.09 -35.01
C GLY A 176 -3.81 18.11 -34.37
N GLU A 177 -4.25 17.03 -33.75
CA GLU A 177 -5.51 16.95 -32.98
C GLU A 177 -5.36 17.56 -31.60
N THR A 178 -5.26 18.88 -31.51
CA THR A 178 -4.82 19.58 -30.30
C THR A 178 -5.94 20.00 -29.34
N MET A 179 -7.19 19.65 -29.62
CA MET A 179 -8.37 19.99 -28.82
C MET A 179 -8.46 21.50 -28.44
N GLY A 180 -7.95 22.38 -29.32
CA GLY A 180 -7.96 23.83 -29.14
C GLY A 180 -6.73 24.41 -28.41
N TYR A 181 -5.74 23.60 -28.10
CA TYR A 181 -4.45 24.04 -27.54
C TYR A 181 -3.38 24.12 -28.63
N SER A 182 -2.29 24.88 -28.39
CA SER A 182 -1.14 24.84 -29.30
C SER A 182 -0.34 23.54 -29.10
N ALA A 183 0.22 22.98 -30.15
CA ALA A 183 1.08 21.80 -30.07
C ALA A 183 2.25 21.99 -29.07
N ALA A 184 2.84 23.20 -29.05
CA ALA A 184 3.89 23.56 -28.10
C ALA A 184 3.39 23.50 -26.64
N ALA A 185 2.19 23.98 -26.34
CA ALA A 185 1.63 23.90 -24.98
C ALA A 185 1.44 22.45 -24.55
N LEU A 186 0.93 21.59 -25.42
CA LEU A 186 0.75 20.15 -25.12
C LEU A 186 2.10 19.47 -24.85
N VAL A 187 3.13 19.72 -25.68
CA VAL A 187 4.46 19.14 -25.49
C VAL A 187 5.08 19.62 -24.17
N ILE A 188 5.03 20.94 -23.91
CA ILE A 188 5.59 21.50 -22.67
C ILE A 188 4.89 20.88 -21.45
N THR A 189 3.58 20.79 -21.45
CA THR A 189 2.81 20.24 -20.32
C THR A 189 3.07 18.75 -20.15
N ALA A 190 3.12 17.98 -21.24
CA ALA A 190 3.40 16.54 -21.21
C ALA A 190 4.78 16.20 -20.61
N ILE A 191 5.76 17.10 -20.76
CA ILE A 191 7.10 16.94 -20.18
C ILE A 191 7.16 17.54 -18.76
N LEU A 192 6.60 18.73 -18.57
CA LEU A 192 6.67 19.46 -17.30
C LEU A 192 5.95 18.73 -16.17
N LEU A 193 4.80 18.12 -16.43
CA LEU A 193 4.01 17.45 -15.40
C LEU A 193 4.76 16.27 -14.75
N PRO A 194 5.33 15.30 -15.50
CA PRO A 194 6.13 14.23 -14.91
C PRO A 194 7.40 14.74 -14.22
N VAL A 195 8.09 15.73 -14.81
CA VAL A 195 9.30 16.31 -14.23
C VAL A 195 8.97 17.01 -12.90
N LEU A 196 7.90 17.80 -12.85
CA LEU A 196 7.46 18.49 -11.63
C LEU A 196 7.02 17.49 -10.56
N SER A 197 6.33 16.40 -10.95
CA SER A 197 5.99 15.33 -10.06
C SER A 197 7.23 14.64 -9.46
N ALA A 198 8.20 14.28 -10.28
CA ALA A 198 9.45 13.67 -9.82
C ALA A 198 10.24 14.62 -8.91
N PHE A 199 10.29 15.89 -9.24
CA PHE A 199 10.95 16.92 -8.45
C PHE A 199 10.31 17.11 -7.07
N THR A 200 8.99 17.23 -7.01
CA THR A 200 8.26 17.36 -5.73
C THR A 200 8.41 16.11 -4.87
N GLN A 201 8.41 14.91 -5.46
CA GLN A 201 8.67 13.66 -4.75
C GLN A 201 10.11 13.61 -4.21
N TYR A 202 11.08 14.05 -5.00
CA TYR A 202 12.47 14.15 -4.55
C TYR A 202 12.62 15.11 -3.36
N LEU A 203 12.00 16.29 -3.43
CA LEU A 203 12.02 17.25 -2.31
C LEU A 203 11.37 16.66 -1.06
N ASN A 204 10.21 16.01 -1.21
CA ASN A 204 9.51 15.35 -0.11
C ASN A 204 10.37 14.26 0.54
N MET A 205 11.07 13.47 -0.26
CA MET A 205 12.00 12.46 0.23
C MET A 205 13.18 13.09 0.97
N LYS A 206 13.81 14.11 0.40
CA LYS A 206 14.93 14.84 1.06
C LYS A 206 14.51 15.44 2.40
N LEU A 207 13.33 16.07 2.45
CA LEU A 207 12.78 16.60 3.67
C LEU A 207 12.51 15.49 4.70
N SER A 208 11.97 14.36 4.27
CA SER A 208 11.72 13.21 5.11
C SER A 208 12.99 12.66 5.75
N MET A 209 14.07 12.54 4.97
CA MET A 209 15.38 12.11 5.47
C MET A 209 15.96 13.10 6.48
N ALA A 210 15.87 14.41 6.21
CA ALA A 210 16.35 15.45 7.09
C ALA A 210 15.61 15.46 8.44
N VAL A 211 14.27 15.35 8.37
CA VAL A 211 13.40 15.36 9.55
C VAL A 211 13.57 14.10 10.42
N ASN A 212 13.76 12.96 9.82
CA ASN A 212 13.93 11.69 10.52
C ASN A 212 15.37 11.46 11.05
N GLY A 213 16.31 12.35 10.75
CA GLY A 213 17.71 12.23 11.19
C GLY A 213 18.52 11.18 10.42
N SER A 214 18.01 10.72 9.29
CA SER A 214 18.66 9.70 8.43
C SER A 214 19.77 10.28 7.52
N ASN A 215 20.15 11.54 7.71
CA ASN A 215 21.17 12.24 6.89
C ASN A 215 22.62 11.93 7.31
N LYS A 216 22.85 11.04 8.27
CA LYS A 216 24.23 10.66 8.63
C LYS A 216 24.86 9.95 7.42
N PRO A 217 26.12 10.32 7.04
CA PRO A 217 26.82 9.62 5.98
C PRO A 217 26.94 8.16 6.39
N ALA A 218 26.21 7.31 5.69
CA ALA A 218 26.31 5.87 5.90
C ALA A 218 27.67 5.40 5.35
N ASP A 219 28.27 4.49 6.06
CA ASP A 219 29.52 3.83 5.62
C ASP A 219 29.29 3.27 4.20
N LYS A 220 30.22 3.54 3.27
CA LYS A 220 30.09 3.11 1.87
C LYS A 220 29.94 1.58 1.73
N ASP A 221 30.37 0.87 2.74
CA ASP A 221 30.36 -0.58 2.80
C ASP A 221 29.13 -1.19 3.48
N ASP A 222 28.16 -0.38 3.86
CA ASP A 222 26.92 -0.85 4.50
C ASP A 222 25.88 -1.28 3.44
N PRO A 223 25.52 -2.58 3.38
CA PRO A 223 24.52 -3.08 2.43
C PRO A 223 23.15 -2.40 2.56
N THR A 224 22.76 -2.04 3.80
CA THR A 224 21.49 -1.35 4.06
C THR A 224 21.52 0.08 3.55
N ALA A 225 22.66 0.76 3.75
CA ALA A 225 22.86 2.09 3.24
C ALA A 225 22.91 2.11 1.69
N ALA A 226 23.51 1.10 1.08
CA ALA A 226 23.50 0.93 -0.37
C ALA A 226 22.07 0.73 -0.89
N THR A 227 21.27 -0.14 -0.24
CA THR A 227 19.87 -0.36 -0.60
C THR A 227 19.02 0.89 -0.42
N MET A 228 19.17 1.61 0.68
CA MET A 228 18.49 2.90 0.93
C MET A 228 18.86 3.95 -0.12
N ARG A 229 20.14 4.03 -0.49
CA ARG A 229 20.63 4.94 -1.51
C ARG A 229 20.06 4.62 -2.89
N THR A 230 20.05 3.33 -3.26
CA THR A 230 19.45 2.87 -4.52
C THR A 230 17.95 3.18 -4.54
N MET A 231 17.23 2.86 -3.48
CA MET A 231 15.79 3.14 -3.38
C MET A 231 15.49 4.64 -3.46
N ASN A 232 16.30 5.47 -2.80
CA ASN A 232 16.16 6.92 -2.83
C ASN A 232 16.44 7.53 -4.22
N MET A 233 17.29 6.88 -5.02
CA MET A 233 17.61 7.31 -6.38
C MET A 233 16.60 6.77 -7.40
N THR A 234 16.14 5.53 -7.21
CA THR A 234 15.22 4.85 -8.14
C THR A 234 13.78 5.37 -8.01
N MET A 235 13.34 5.73 -6.80
CA MET A 235 11.96 6.17 -6.55
C MET A 235 11.53 7.41 -7.36
N PRO A 236 12.31 8.52 -7.43
CA PRO A 236 11.94 9.65 -8.27
C PRO A 236 11.91 9.31 -9.76
N LEU A 237 12.84 8.46 -10.23
CA LEU A 237 12.88 8.01 -11.62
C LEU A 237 11.67 7.14 -11.97
N PHE A 238 11.30 6.22 -11.08
CA PHE A 238 10.07 5.43 -11.20
C PHE A 238 8.83 6.33 -11.24
N SER A 239 8.77 7.34 -10.38
CA SER A 239 7.67 8.32 -10.36
C SER A 239 7.55 9.06 -11.69
N LEU A 240 8.67 9.46 -12.30
CA LEU A 240 8.69 10.13 -13.60
C LEU A 240 8.08 9.25 -14.70
N VAL A 241 8.50 7.97 -14.79
CA VAL A 241 7.98 7.02 -15.78
C VAL A 241 6.49 6.76 -15.54
N MET A 242 6.10 6.53 -14.28
CA MET A 242 4.71 6.26 -13.92
C MET A 242 3.78 7.43 -14.26
N VAL A 243 4.16 8.67 -13.96
CA VAL A 243 3.34 9.86 -14.30
C VAL A 243 3.21 10.02 -15.81
N PHE A 244 4.23 9.61 -16.57
CA PHE A 244 4.17 9.69 -18.04
C PHE A 244 3.14 8.74 -18.65
N THR A 245 2.89 7.60 -18.00
CA THR A 245 1.98 6.55 -18.48
C THR A 245 0.60 6.56 -17.82
N LEU A 246 0.42 7.34 -16.76
CA LEU A 246 -0.85 7.45 -16.06
C LEU A 246 -1.63 8.71 -16.46
N PRO A 247 -2.96 8.76 -16.23
CA PRO A 247 -3.76 9.96 -16.46
C PRO A 247 -3.18 11.20 -15.79
N THR A 248 -3.26 12.33 -16.48
CA THR A 248 -2.70 13.62 -16.01
C THR A 248 -3.29 14.05 -14.66
N GLY A 249 -4.54 13.69 -14.38
CA GLY A 249 -5.17 13.90 -13.07
C GLY A 249 -4.45 13.23 -11.92
N ILE A 250 -3.88 12.03 -12.14
CA ILE A 250 -3.04 11.34 -11.14
C ILE A 250 -1.71 12.06 -10.97
N GLY A 251 -1.14 12.61 -12.04
CA GLY A 251 0.05 13.44 -11.96
C GLY A 251 -0.14 14.67 -11.07
N ILE A 252 -1.27 15.37 -11.23
CA ILE A 252 -1.65 16.50 -10.36
C ILE A 252 -1.83 16.04 -8.91
N TYR A 253 -2.57 14.94 -8.69
CA TYR A 253 -2.70 14.36 -7.36
C TYR A 253 -1.33 14.09 -6.72
N TRP A 254 -0.36 13.54 -7.45
CA TRP A 254 0.97 13.25 -6.91
C TRP A 254 1.75 14.50 -6.53
N ILE A 255 1.69 15.55 -7.35
CA ILE A 255 2.32 16.84 -7.04
C ILE A 255 1.69 17.44 -5.77
N VAL A 256 0.36 17.55 -5.74
CA VAL A 256 -0.36 18.13 -4.60
C VAL A 256 -0.14 17.31 -3.33
N SER A 257 -0.21 15.97 -3.43
CA SER A 257 0.02 15.08 -2.29
C SER A 257 1.44 15.21 -1.72
N ALA A 258 2.45 15.40 -2.58
CA ALA A 258 3.82 15.63 -2.14
C ALA A 258 3.95 16.96 -1.38
N ILE A 259 3.34 18.02 -1.90
CA ILE A 259 3.32 19.35 -1.26
C ILE A 259 2.60 19.29 0.10
N VAL A 260 1.41 18.71 0.14
CA VAL A 260 0.65 18.55 1.40
C VAL A 260 1.44 17.76 2.44
N ARG A 261 2.07 16.65 2.04
CA ARG A 261 2.93 15.86 2.92
C ARG A 261 4.12 16.64 3.43
N MET A 262 4.80 17.43 2.57
CA MET A 262 5.91 18.28 3.02
C MET A 262 5.46 19.28 4.07
N VAL A 263 4.33 19.95 3.86
CA VAL A 263 3.76 20.89 4.83
C VAL A 263 3.43 20.18 6.14
N GLN A 264 2.68 19.08 6.08
CA GLN A 264 2.34 18.27 7.25
C GLN A 264 3.59 17.79 8.01
N GLN A 265 4.61 17.36 7.29
CA GLN A 265 5.85 16.85 7.87
C GLN A 265 6.60 17.90 8.68
N VAL A 266 6.64 19.16 8.20
CA VAL A 266 7.24 20.28 8.93
C VAL A 266 6.48 20.53 10.25
N PHE A 267 5.15 20.57 10.21
CA PHE A 267 4.32 20.78 11.42
C PHE A 267 4.44 19.61 12.39
N ILE A 268 4.36 18.38 11.91
CA ILE A 268 4.47 17.18 12.74
C ILE A 268 5.87 17.11 13.36
N ASN A 269 6.92 17.39 12.61
CA ASN A 269 8.28 17.39 13.15
C ASN A 269 8.44 18.43 14.25
N LYS A 270 7.91 19.65 14.09
CA LYS A 270 7.91 20.68 15.12
C LYS A 270 7.16 20.22 16.38
N HIS A 271 6.11 19.44 16.22
CA HIS A 271 5.38 18.85 17.35
C HIS A 271 6.19 17.73 18.03
N LEU A 272 6.74 16.80 17.23
CA LEU A 272 7.53 15.67 17.74
C LEU A 272 8.89 16.08 18.32
N SER A 273 9.47 17.21 17.90
CA SER A 273 10.73 17.70 18.44
C SER A 273 10.62 18.22 19.88
N LYS A 274 9.39 18.49 20.36
CA LYS A 274 9.12 18.86 21.75
C LYS A 274 9.06 17.64 22.69
N MET A 275 8.99 16.43 22.16
CA MET A 275 8.99 15.20 22.93
C MET A 275 10.42 14.67 23.03
N SER A 276 10.85 14.29 24.23
CA SER A 276 12.16 13.63 24.40
C SER A 276 12.17 12.25 23.72
N VAL A 277 13.34 11.80 23.32
CA VAL A 277 13.50 10.44 22.76
C VAL A 277 13.13 9.40 23.80
N ASP A 278 13.46 9.66 25.07
CA ASP A 278 13.17 8.74 26.18
C ASP A 278 11.67 8.60 26.43
N ASP A 279 10.88 9.70 26.37
CA ASP A 279 9.41 9.65 26.47
C ASP A 279 8.79 8.85 25.30
N MET A 280 9.41 8.96 24.11
CA MET A 280 8.95 8.20 22.96
C MET A 280 9.25 6.70 23.11
N ILE A 281 10.40 6.34 23.67
CA ILE A 281 10.80 4.96 23.95
C ILE A 281 9.87 4.35 24.99
N GLU A 282 9.61 5.07 26.09
CA GLU A 282 8.74 4.59 27.17
C GLU A 282 7.32 4.30 26.67
N LYS A 283 6.70 5.26 25.96
CA LYS A 283 5.39 5.05 25.33
C LYS A 283 5.35 3.91 24.30
N ASN A 284 6.46 3.68 23.58
CA ASN A 284 6.54 2.56 22.64
C ASN A 284 6.70 1.22 23.36
N LYS A 285 7.47 1.17 24.46
CA LYS A 285 7.61 -0.04 25.29
C LYS A 285 6.28 -0.46 25.89
N GLU A 286 5.52 0.46 26.48
CA GLU A 286 4.18 0.15 26.99
C GLU A 286 3.26 -0.42 25.90
N LYS A 287 3.29 0.20 24.71
CA LYS A 287 2.49 -0.27 23.57
C LYS A 287 2.95 -1.64 23.05
N ALA A 288 4.27 -1.87 23.01
CA ALA A 288 4.85 -3.15 22.63
C ALA A 288 4.50 -4.25 23.62
N GLN A 289 4.53 -3.96 24.90
CA GLN A 289 4.16 -4.90 25.96
C GLN A 289 2.69 -5.27 25.88
N LYS A 290 1.78 -4.30 25.78
CA LYS A 290 0.35 -4.53 25.55
C LYS A 290 0.08 -5.38 24.28
N ASN A 291 0.85 -5.16 23.22
CA ASN A 291 0.71 -5.95 21.98
C ASN A 291 1.26 -7.37 22.16
N LYS A 292 2.31 -7.57 22.94
CA LYS A 292 2.90 -8.88 23.25
C LYS A 292 1.94 -9.72 24.12
N GLU A 293 1.32 -9.09 25.14
CA GLU A 293 0.27 -9.71 25.97
C GLU A 293 -0.92 -10.14 25.11
N LYS A 294 -1.46 -9.25 24.26
CA LYS A 294 -2.55 -9.58 23.33
C LYS A 294 -2.21 -10.70 22.34
N ARG A 295 -0.94 -10.77 21.89
CA ARG A 295 -0.46 -11.88 21.03
C ARG A 295 -0.33 -13.18 21.82
N GLY A 296 0.15 -13.13 23.06
CA GLY A 296 0.19 -14.26 23.98
C GLY A 296 -1.20 -14.86 24.21
N GLU A 297 -2.17 -14.03 24.61
CA GLU A 297 -3.56 -14.45 24.78
C GLU A 297 -4.17 -15.05 23.49
N LYS A 298 -3.86 -14.48 22.32
CA LYS A 298 -4.33 -15.00 21.04
C LYS A 298 -3.67 -16.33 20.68
N ALA A 299 -2.37 -16.48 20.95
CA ALA A 299 -1.64 -17.73 20.74
C ALA A 299 -2.14 -18.84 21.70
N GLU A 300 -2.42 -18.52 22.97
CA GLU A 300 -3.06 -19.46 23.91
C GLU A 300 -4.43 -19.91 23.45
N LYS A 301 -5.28 -18.98 22.99
CA LYS A 301 -6.59 -19.31 22.42
C LYS A 301 -6.49 -20.23 21.20
N ILE A 302 -5.54 -19.96 20.30
CA ILE A 302 -5.30 -20.79 19.11
C ILE A 302 -4.78 -22.17 19.52
N ASN A 303 -3.84 -22.25 20.47
CA ASN A 303 -3.34 -23.52 21.00
C ASN A 303 -4.40 -24.32 21.75
N ALA A 304 -5.26 -23.65 22.52
CA ALA A 304 -6.40 -24.28 23.17
C ALA A 304 -7.41 -24.86 22.15
N MET A 305 -7.72 -24.09 21.08
CA MET A 305 -8.54 -24.57 19.97
C MET A 305 -7.89 -25.75 19.22
N ALA A 306 -6.58 -25.68 18.97
CA ALA A 306 -5.84 -26.77 18.32
C ALA A 306 -5.83 -28.03 19.18
N GLN A 307 -5.65 -27.89 20.50
CA GLN A 307 -5.70 -29.03 21.43
C GLN A 307 -7.11 -29.63 21.55
N THR A 308 -8.15 -28.81 21.47
CA THR A 308 -9.53 -29.30 21.46
C THR A 308 -9.83 -30.09 20.18
N ASN A 309 -9.36 -29.60 19.03
CA ASN A 309 -9.52 -30.29 17.76
C ASN A 309 -8.70 -31.60 17.71
N THR A 310 -7.48 -31.62 18.27
CA THR A 310 -6.66 -32.83 18.33
C THR A 310 -7.20 -33.85 19.32
N LYS A 311 -7.83 -33.45 20.43
CA LYS A 311 -8.57 -34.36 21.34
C LYS A 311 -9.76 -34.98 20.63
N SER A 312 -10.53 -34.21 19.85
CA SER A 312 -11.62 -34.71 19.04
C SER A 312 -11.18 -35.74 18.00
N ILE A 313 -10.04 -35.49 17.32
CA ILE A 313 -9.47 -36.45 16.35
C ILE A 313 -8.97 -37.71 17.05
N LYS A 314 -8.31 -37.61 18.21
CA LYS A 314 -7.88 -38.76 19.00
C LYS A 314 -9.08 -39.58 19.50
N SER A 315 -10.15 -38.97 19.99
CA SER A 315 -11.35 -39.69 20.41
C SER A 315 -12.02 -40.42 19.25
N SER A 316 -12.06 -39.78 18.07
CA SER A 316 -12.58 -40.42 16.85
C SER A 316 -11.70 -41.59 16.37
N ALA A 317 -10.37 -41.46 16.48
CA ALA A 317 -9.43 -42.52 16.13
C ALA A 317 -9.51 -43.72 17.11
N THR A 318 -9.66 -43.45 18.41
CA THR A 318 -9.83 -44.51 19.43
C THR A 318 -11.17 -45.25 19.26
N GLN A 319 -12.24 -44.55 18.89
CA GLN A 319 -13.52 -45.15 18.57
C GLN A 319 -13.48 -46.01 17.30
N SER A 320 -12.63 -45.62 16.32
CA SER A 320 -12.42 -46.37 15.07
C SER A 320 -11.57 -47.65 15.29
N SER A 321 -10.65 -47.67 16.27
CA SER A 321 -9.83 -48.83 16.58
C SER A 321 -10.52 -49.93 17.38
N SER A 322 -11.68 -49.63 18.00
CA SER A 322 -12.48 -50.60 18.76
C SER A 322 -13.65 -51.23 17.96
N MET A 323 -13.79 -50.84 16.69
CA MET A 323 -14.84 -51.35 15.81
C MET A 323 -14.35 -52.59 15.04
N SER A 324 -15.25 -53.59 14.89
CA SER A 324 -14.98 -54.73 14.00
C SER A 324 -14.87 -54.26 12.52
N ASP A 325 -14.10 -55.00 11.73
CA ASP A 325 -13.90 -54.67 10.31
C ASP A 325 -15.22 -54.57 9.54
N LYS A 326 -16.23 -55.36 9.88
CA LYS A 326 -17.58 -55.32 9.30
C LYS A 326 -18.32 -54.01 9.60
N GLU A 327 -18.28 -53.54 10.85
CA GLU A 327 -18.91 -52.28 11.25
C GLU A 327 -18.20 -51.06 10.65
N ARG A 328 -16.91 -51.21 10.42
CA ARG A 328 -16.10 -50.17 9.77
C ARG A 328 -16.44 -50.03 8.28
N GLU A 329 -16.64 -51.15 7.59
CA GLU A 329 -17.07 -51.21 6.21
C GLU A 329 -18.45 -50.63 6.01
N GLU A 330 -19.39 -51.03 6.86
CA GLU A 330 -20.78 -50.55 6.81
C GLU A 330 -20.94 -49.05 7.07
N LYS A 331 -20.13 -48.48 8.00
CA LYS A 331 -20.07 -47.04 8.23
C LYS A 331 -19.40 -46.29 7.08
N LEU A 332 -18.40 -46.87 6.46
CA LEU A 332 -17.73 -46.33 5.28
C LEU A 332 -18.68 -46.28 4.06
N GLU A 333 -19.47 -47.36 3.84
CA GLU A 333 -20.50 -47.39 2.80
C GLU A 333 -21.61 -46.35 3.03
N LYS A 334 -22.11 -46.24 4.25
CA LYS A 334 -23.12 -45.21 4.61
C LYS A 334 -22.58 -43.78 4.42
N ALA A 335 -21.32 -43.55 4.81
CA ALA A 335 -20.69 -42.26 4.61
C ALA A 335 -20.42 -41.92 3.10
N ARG A 336 -20.16 -42.95 2.30
CA ARG A 336 -20.02 -42.82 0.83
C ARG A 336 -21.33 -42.52 0.14
N ALA A 337 -22.42 -43.21 0.55
CA ALA A 337 -23.76 -42.98 0.00
C ALA A 337 -24.29 -41.59 0.31
N ASN A 338 -23.91 -40.99 1.45
CA ASN A 338 -24.36 -39.68 1.92
C ASN A 338 -23.36 -38.53 1.55
N ALA A 339 -22.33 -38.79 0.75
CA ALA A 339 -21.34 -37.77 0.36
C ALA A 339 -21.96 -36.71 -0.58
N LYS A 340 -21.97 -35.45 -0.13
CA LYS A 340 -22.48 -34.33 -0.94
C LYS A 340 -21.68 -34.19 -2.26
N PRO A 341 -22.38 -33.97 -3.40
CA PRO A 341 -21.71 -33.74 -4.68
C PRO A 341 -20.65 -32.62 -4.59
N GLY A 342 -19.44 -32.88 -5.12
CA GLY A 342 -18.34 -31.93 -5.07
C GLY A 342 -17.47 -31.95 -3.81
N SER A 343 -17.85 -32.70 -2.74
CA SER A 343 -17.02 -32.87 -1.55
C SER A 343 -15.78 -33.74 -1.80
N LEU A 344 -14.76 -33.63 -0.91
CA LEU A 344 -13.55 -34.48 -0.96
C LEU A 344 -13.90 -35.97 -0.92
N ALA A 345 -14.91 -36.37 -0.15
CA ALA A 345 -15.40 -37.74 -0.07
C ALA A 345 -16.03 -38.21 -1.40
N SER A 346 -16.78 -37.34 -2.08
CA SER A 346 -17.37 -37.62 -3.40
C SER A 346 -16.26 -37.80 -4.48
N LYS A 347 -15.21 -36.96 -4.46
CA LYS A 347 -14.07 -37.05 -5.37
C LYS A 347 -13.26 -38.34 -5.14
N ALA A 348 -13.04 -38.70 -3.87
CA ALA A 348 -12.37 -39.95 -3.51
C ALA A 348 -13.14 -41.19 -3.98
N ASN A 349 -14.48 -41.17 -3.88
CA ASN A 349 -15.32 -42.24 -4.39
C ASN A 349 -15.26 -42.37 -5.93
N MET A 350 -15.21 -41.26 -6.67
CA MET A 350 -15.04 -41.28 -8.13
C MET A 350 -13.71 -41.94 -8.54
N VAL A 351 -12.61 -41.61 -7.84
CA VAL A 351 -11.28 -42.19 -8.13
C VAL A 351 -11.27 -43.71 -7.83
N LYS A 352 -11.91 -44.15 -6.74
CA LYS A 352 -12.02 -45.56 -6.39
C LYS A 352 -12.83 -46.34 -7.44
N ASN A 353 -14.02 -45.86 -7.80
CA ASN A 353 -14.87 -46.48 -8.82
C ASN A 353 -14.19 -46.55 -10.19
N PHE A 354 -13.35 -45.56 -10.53
CA PHE A 354 -12.54 -45.58 -11.76
C PHE A 354 -11.47 -46.68 -11.72
N ASN A 355 -10.86 -46.93 -10.56
CA ASN A 355 -9.82 -47.96 -10.41
C ASN A 355 -10.41 -49.41 -10.31
N GLU A 356 -11.63 -49.56 -9.80
CA GLU A 356 -12.29 -50.86 -9.68
C GLU A 356 -12.96 -51.33 -11.00
N ASN A 357 -13.20 -50.41 -11.96
CA ASN A 357 -13.75 -50.71 -13.27
C ASN A 357 -12.67 -50.81 -14.38
N LYS A 358 -11.40 -50.91 -14.02
CA LYS A 358 -10.27 -51.27 -14.88
C LYS A 358 -9.83 -52.67 -14.65
#